data_c7d326b6138e47d83751e9c3a02c2c8f
#
_entry.id   c7d326b6138e47d83751e9c3a02c2c8f
#
_cell.length_a   1.000
_cell.length_b   1.000
_cell.length_c   1.000
_cell.angle_alpha   90.00
_cell.angle_beta   90.00
_cell.angle_gamma   90.00
#
_symmetry.space_group_name_H-M   'P 1'
#
loop_
_entity.id
_entity.type
_entity.pdbx_description
1 polymer ?
#
loop_
_entity_poly.entity_id
_entity_poly.type
_entity_poly.pdbx_seq_one_letter_code
_entity_poly.pdbx_strand_id
1 'polypeptide(L)'
;MNKFIAATAPALIVLAVSAAAQVRHNSRAPIDFGADVIELQDKQNRGVLSGNVSLRQAEMTLTAARMTITYTGQVIGGKPQVSRFDASGNVVVKRPNQTARANYGIYDLNRRVITMLGNVTLTQDGNTVNGGRLTINLDTGRAVIDGSSVAGGASGGNGGTVSRAPSGRVTGTFSVPDRN
;
A
#
# COMPACT_ATOMS: atom_id res chain seq x y z
N MET A 1 59.98 35.67 34.94
CA MET A 1 59.78 34.80 33.73
C MET A 1 58.49 34.03 33.92
N ASN A 2 57.37 34.60 33.41
CA ASN A 2 56.06 33.99 33.54
C ASN A 2 55.68 33.34 32.22
N LYS A 3 55.55 32.02 32.23
CA LYS A 3 55.07 31.24 31.05
C LYS A 3 53.53 31.11 31.11
N PHE A 4 52.85 31.80 30.23
CA PHE A 4 51.38 31.59 30.02
C PHE A 4 51.20 30.32 29.16
N ILE A 5 50.51 29.33 29.72
CA ILE A 5 50.07 28.15 29.02
C ILE A 5 48.64 28.43 28.51
N ALA A 6 48.49 28.59 27.19
CA ALA A 6 47.19 28.72 26.55
C ALA A 6 46.58 27.32 26.39
N ALA A 7 45.48 27.05 27.09
CA ALA A 7 44.67 25.85 26.95
C ALA A 7 43.68 26.06 25.82
N THR A 8 43.86 25.35 24.69
CA THR A 8 42.91 25.27 23.59
C THR A 8 41.87 24.18 23.90
N ALA A 9 40.65 24.57 24.16
CA ALA A 9 39.52 23.64 24.32
C ALA A 9 39.00 23.19 22.91
N PRO A 10 38.82 21.90 22.66
CA PRO A 10 38.23 21.44 21.40
C PRO A 10 36.71 21.67 21.45
N ALA A 11 36.17 22.44 20.51
CA ALA A 11 34.75 22.61 20.30
C ALA A 11 34.16 21.32 19.72
N LEU A 12 33.35 20.64 20.52
CA LEU A 12 32.57 19.46 20.08
C LEU A 12 31.38 19.96 19.26
N ILE A 13 31.46 19.83 17.93
CA ILE A 13 30.33 20.08 17.02
C ILE A 13 29.42 18.86 17.11
N VAL A 14 28.31 18.99 17.84
CA VAL A 14 27.22 18.01 17.84
C VAL A 14 26.41 18.22 16.57
N LEU A 15 26.61 17.38 15.56
CA LEU A 15 25.74 17.27 14.40
C LEU A 15 24.41 16.66 14.85
N ALA A 16 23.38 17.50 15.02
CA ALA A 16 22.01 17.06 15.22
C ALA A 16 21.52 16.43 13.91
N VAL A 17 21.53 15.12 13.84
CA VAL A 17 20.86 14.36 12.78
C VAL A 17 19.37 14.52 12.99
N SER A 18 18.73 15.36 12.17
CA SER A 18 17.27 15.47 12.12
C SER A 18 16.69 14.15 11.62
N ALA A 19 16.26 13.28 12.53
CA ALA A 19 15.47 12.11 12.20
C ALA A 19 14.14 12.62 11.63
N ALA A 20 13.98 12.56 10.31
CA ALA A 20 12.71 12.79 9.67
C ALA A 20 11.71 11.78 10.25
N ALA A 21 10.77 12.25 11.06
CA ALA A 21 9.73 11.44 11.65
C ALA A 21 8.92 10.81 10.50
N GLN A 22 9.08 9.52 10.27
CA GLN A 22 8.23 8.78 9.34
C GLN A 22 6.81 8.87 9.88
N VAL A 23 5.92 9.53 9.13
CA VAL A 23 4.50 9.59 9.45
C VAL A 23 3.96 8.16 9.42
N ARG A 24 3.76 7.58 10.59
CA ARG A 24 3.18 6.23 10.73
C ARG A 24 1.70 6.34 10.40
N HIS A 25 1.23 5.48 9.52
CA HIS A 25 -0.18 5.39 9.20
C HIS A 25 -0.99 5.01 10.46
N ASN A 26 -2.10 5.74 10.72
CA ASN A 26 -3.02 5.38 11.79
C ASN A 26 -4.00 4.30 11.31
N SER A 27 -3.59 3.04 11.39
CA SER A 27 -4.39 1.87 11.00
C SER A 27 -5.60 1.60 11.91
N ARG A 28 -5.80 2.39 12.98
CA ARG A 28 -6.98 2.36 13.86
C ARG A 28 -7.97 3.49 13.57
N ALA A 29 -7.64 4.38 12.65
CA ALA A 29 -8.57 5.43 12.24
C ALA A 29 -9.83 4.81 11.62
N PRO A 30 -10.99 5.47 11.74
CA PRO A 30 -12.19 5.07 11.02
C PRO A 30 -11.94 4.92 9.52
N ILE A 31 -12.71 4.05 8.90
CA ILE A 31 -12.66 3.83 7.45
C ILE A 31 -13.92 4.41 6.85
N ASP A 32 -13.76 5.39 5.97
CA ASP A 32 -14.81 5.91 5.12
C ASP A 32 -14.74 5.24 3.75
N PHE A 33 -15.87 4.92 3.15
CA PHE A 33 -15.92 4.36 1.80
C PHE A 33 -17.06 4.98 0.99
N GLY A 34 -16.91 4.96 -0.34
CA GLY A 34 -17.91 5.42 -1.29
C GLY A 34 -17.85 4.62 -2.58
N ALA A 35 -18.98 4.52 -3.26
CA ALA A 35 -19.12 3.86 -4.55
C ALA A 35 -20.40 4.37 -5.24
N ASP A 36 -20.54 4.13 -6.55
CA ASP A 36 -21.78 4.44 -7.27
C ASP A 36 -22.91 3.49 -6.89
N VAL A 37 -22.58 2.21 -6.62
CA VAL A 37 -23.54 1.16 -6.23
C VAL A 37 -22.99 0.35 -5.07
N ILE A 38 -23.84 0.08 -4.08
CA ILE A 38 -23.57 -0.81 -2.95
C ILE A 38 -24.65 -1.87 -2.89
N GLU A 39 -24.27 -3.13 -2.97
CA GLU A 39 -25.12 -4.31 -2.80
C GLU A 39 -24.76 -5.00 -1.48
N LEU A 40 -25.73 -5.17 -0.58
CA LEU A 40 -25.55 -5.87 0.68
C LEU A 40 -26.04 -7.32 0.55
N GLN A 41 -25.18 -8.26 0.91
CA GLN A 41 -25.44 -9.69 0.90
C GLN A 41 -25.35 -10.25 2.33
N ASP A 42 -26.28 -9.89 3.18
CA ASP A 42 -26.23 -10.18 4.64
C ASP A 42 -26.10 -11.67 4.97
N LYS A 43 -26.76 -12.55 4.21
CA LYS A 43 -26.63 -14.01 4.41
C LYS A 43 -25.19 -14.52 4.20
N GLN A 44 -24.38 -13.76 3.45
CA GLN A 44 -23.00 -14.10 3.13
C GLN A 44 -21.99 -13.26 3.91
N ASN A 45 -22.48 -12.37 4.81
CA ASN A 45 -21.67 -11.39 5.54
C ASN A 45 -20.77 -10.57 4.61
N ARG A 46 -21.33 -10.10 3.50
CA ARG A 46 -20.58 -9.47 2.44
C ARG A 46 -21.33 -8.27 1.86
N GLY A 47 -20.59 -7.20 1.58
CA GLY A 47 -21.01 -6.06 0.77
C GLY A 47 -20.21 -5.99 -0.51
N VAL A 48 -20.84 -5.60 -1.61
CA VAL A 48 -20.17 -5.40 -2.90
C VAL A 48 -20.38 -3.96 -3.34
N LEU A 49 -19.28 -3.25 -3.55
CA LEU A 49 -19.21 -1.90 -4.05
C LEU A 49 -18.77 -1.91 -5.50
N SER A 50 -19.40 -1.11 -6.34
CA SER A 50 -19.10 -1.01 -7.77
C SER A 50 -19.19 0.43 -8.26
N GLY A 51 -18.31 0.79 -9.20
CA GLY A 51 -18.22 2.12 -9.80
C GLY A 51 -17.56 3.14 -8.86
N ASN A 52 -16.48 3.75 -9.31
CA ASN A 52 -15.75 4.80 -8.60
C ASN A 52 -15.49 4.49 -7.11
N VAL A 53 -15.15 3.24 -6.81
CA VAL A 53 -14.99 2.81 -5.42
C VAL A 53 -13.79 3.50 -4.79
N SER A 54 -14.01 4.11 -3.64
CA SER A 54 -12.97 4.73 -2.82
C SER A 54 -13.09 4.30 -1.37
N LEU A 55 -11.95 4.09 -0.73
CA LEU A 55 -11.81 3.85 0.70
C LEU A 55 -10.76 4.80 1.24
N ARG A 56 -11.04 5.46 2.35
CA ARG A 56 -10.11 6.36 3.05
C ARG A 56 -9.94 5.94 4.49
N GLN A 57 -8.69 5.91 4.94
CA GLN A 57 -8.34 5.71 6.34
C GLN A 57 -7.15 6.59 6.68
N ALA A 58 -7.33 7.53 7.58
CA ALA A 58 -6.32 8.59 7.84
C ALA A 58 -5.83 9.22 6.52
N GLU A 59 -4.53 9.24 6.26
CA GLU A 59 -3.93 9.81 5.04
C GLU A 59 -3.92 8.82 3.85
N MET A 60 -4.35 7.57 4.08
CA MET A 60 -4.37 6.57 3.01
C MET A 60 -5.68 6.61 2.25
N THR A 61 -5.59 6.50 0.93
CA THR A 61 -6.74 6.28 0.04
C THR A 61 -6.50 5.04 -0.81
N LEU A 62 -7.51 4.16 -0.91
CA LEU A 62 -7.53 3.04 -1.82
C LEU A 62 -8.70 3.23 -2.79
N THR A 63 -8.43 3.14 -4.09
CA THR A 63 -9.46 3.24 -5.15
C THR A 63 -9.44 2.01 -6.03
N ALA A 64 -10.61 1.64 -6.57
CA ALA A 64 -10.77 0.49 -7.47
C ALA A 64 -12.05 0.63 -8.31
N ALA A 65 -12.21 -0.21 -9.33
CA ALA A 65 -13.47 -0.30 -10.06
C ALA A 65 -14.53 -1.07 -9.26
N ARG A 66 -14.12 -2.07 -8.48
CA ARG A 66 -14.98 -2.92 -7.64
C ARG A 66 -14.28 -3.27 -6.33
N MET A 67 -15.05 -3.39 -5.26
CA MET A 67 -14.54 -3.82 -3.96
C MET A 67 -15.57 -4.70 -3.26
N THR A 68 -15.11 -5.80 -2.65
CA THR A 68 -15.92 -6.64 -1.77
C THR A 68 -15.51 -6.38 -0.33
N ILE A 69 -16.46 -6.12 0.53
CA ILE A 69 -16.29 -5.98 1.98
C ILE A 69 -16.72 -7.29 2.63
N THR A 70 -15.87 -7.87 3.45
CA THR A 70 -16.24 -8.99 4.33
C THR A 70 -16.34 -8.49 5.76
N TYR A 71 -17.46 -8.84 6.41
CA TYR A 71 -17.73 -8.44 7.80
C TYR A 71 -18.30 -9.59 8.62
N THR A 72 -18.35 -9.42 9.93
CA THR A 72 -19.05 -10.29 10.87
C THR A 72 -20.15 -9.51 11.58
N GLY A 73 -21.20 -10.21 12.03
CA GLY A 73 -22.38 -9.56 12.61
C GLY A 73 -23.39 -9.09 11.53
N GLN A 74 -24.52 -8.57 11.98
CA GLN A 74 -25.58 -8.08 11.10
C GLN A 74 -25.39 -6.59 10.79
N VAL A 75 -25.59 -6.20 9.53
CA VAL A 75 -25.57 -4.78 9.11
C VAL A 75 -26.83 -4.08 9.56
N ILE A 76 -27.98 -4.73 9.39
CA ILE A 76 -29.28 -4.16 9.76
C ILE A 76 -29.57 -4.49 11.22
N GLY A 77 -29.63 -3.46 12.06
CA GLY A 77 -29.93 -3.59 13.50
C GLY A 77 -28.79 -4.12 14.37
N GLY A 78 -27.61 -4.40 13.81
CA GLY A 78 -26.43 -4.91 14.50
C GLY A 78 -25.24 -3.94 14.51
N LYS A 79 -24.08 -4.46 14.91
CA LYS A 79 -22.80 -3.76 14.84
C LYS A 79 -21.83 -4.60 14.00
N PRO A 80 -21.84 -4.44 12.67
CA PRO A 80 -20.94 -5.20 11.81
C PRO A 80 -19.48 -4.82 12.08
N GLN A 81 -18.61 -5.82 12.08
CA GLN A 81 -17.17 -5.62 12.14
C GLN A 81 -16.55 -6.04 10.81
N VAL A 82 -15.99 -5.07 10.11
CA VAL A 82 -15.30 -5.34 8.85
C VAL A 82 -13.95 -5.97 9.13
N SER A 83 -13.67 -7.08 8.44
CA SER A 83 -12.41 -7.81 8.57
C SER A 83 -11.51 -7.68 7.34
N ARG A 84 -12.09 -7.48 6.14
CA ARG A 84 -11.34 -7.50 4.90
C ARG A 84 -12.02 -6.72 3.79
N PHE A 85 -11.19 -6.09 2.94
CA PHE A 85 -11.56 -5.54 1.65
C PHE A 85 -10.79 -6.25 0.54
N ASP A 86 -11.50 -6.69 -0.50
CA ASP A 86 -10.95 -7.26 -1.73
C ASP A 86 -11.27 -6.32 -2.90
N ALA A 87 -10.26 -5.66 -3.44
CA ALA A 87 -10.37 -4.68 -4.51
C ALA A 87 -9.92 -5.24 -5.85
N SER A 88 -10.60 -4.86 -6.92
CA SER A 88 -10.25 -5.28 -8.28
C SER A 88 -10.49 -4.18 -9.32
N GLY A 89 -9.69 -4.19 -10.38
CA GLY A 89 -9.76 -3.25 -11.48
C GLY A 89 -9.13 -1.89 -11.14
N ASN A 90 -7.95 -1.64 -11.73
CA ASN A 90 -7.20 -0.39 -11.55
C ASN A 90 -7.02 0.00 -10.07
N VAL A 91 -6.59 -0.95 -9.26
CA VAL A 91 -6.39 -0.70 -7.83
C VAL A 91 -5.26 0.27 -7.62
N VAL A 92 -5.52 1.35 -6.88
CA VAL A 92 -4.52 2.35 -6.52
C VAL A 92 -4.56 2.59 -5.01
N VAL A 93 -3.42 2.45 -4.35
CA VAL A 93 -3.21 2.84 -2.95
C VAL A 93 -2.33 4.08 -2.94
N LYS A 94 -2.81 5.16 -2.33
CA LYS A 94 -2.06 6.41 -2.16
C LYS A 94 -1.83 6.67 -0.68
N ARG A 95 -0.62 7.11 -0.35
CA ARG A 95 -0.18 7.64 0.93
C ARG A 95 0.63 8.91 0.66
N PRO A 96 0.97 9.75 1.65
CA PRO A 96 1.56 11.08 1.40
C PRO A 96 2.74 11.10 0.42
N ASN A 97 3.66 10.16 0.51
CA ASN A 97 4.86 10.10 -0.34
C ASN A 97 4.98 8.78 -1.13
N GLN A 98 3.89 8.02 -1.22
CA GLN A 98 3.90 6.69 -1.84
C GLN A 98 2.61 6.45 -2.63
N THR A 99 2.75 5.97 -3.86
CA THR A 99 1.62 5.51 -4.69
C THR A 99 1.91 4.10 -5.20
N ALA A 100 1.01 3.17 -4.94
CA ALA A 100 1.07 1.82 -5.48
C ALA A 100 -0.11 1.57 -6.42
N ARG A 101 0.11 0.87 -7.52
CA ARG A 101 -0.89 0.46 -8.51
C ARG A 101 -0.80 -1.03 -8.73
N ALA A 102 -1.94 -1.68 -8.98
CA ALA A 102 -2.02 -3.12 -9.29
C ALA A 102 -3.36 -3.48 -9.92
N ASN A 103 -3.51 -4.71 -10.38
CA ASN A 103 -4.79 -5.23 -10.87
C ASN A 103 -5.74 -5.56 -9.71
N TYR A 104 -5.19 -6.08 -8.60
CA TYR A 104 -5.95 -6.52 -7.42
C TYR A 104 -5.29 -6.01 -6.14
N GLY A 105 -6.12 -5.81 -5.12
CA GLY A 105 -5.68 -5.41 -3.80
C GLY A 105 -6.51 -6.12 -2.72
N ILE A 106 -5.86 -6.50 -1.64
CA ILE A 106 -6.48 -7.10 -0.46
C ILE A 106 -6.03 -6.28 0.74
N TYR A 107 -6.97 -5.72 1.49
CA TYR A 107 -6.68 -5.10 2.77
C TYR A 107 -7.26 -5.96 3.90
N ASP A 108 -6.38 -6.64 4.62
CA ASP A 108 -6.69 -7.39 5.84
C ASP A 108 -6.61 -6.45 7.04
N LEU A 109 -7.76 -6.11 7.63
CA LEU A 109 -7.86 -5.16 8.73
C LEU A 109 -7.31 -5.74 10.03
N ASN A 110 -7.51 -7.04 10.25
CA ASN A 110 -7.05 -7.70 11.47
C ASN A 110 -5.53 -7.74 11.54
N ARG A 111 -4.87 -7.98 10.41
CA ARG A 111 -3.41 -8.01 10.26
C ARG A 111 -2.81 -6.64 9.95
N ARG A 112 -3.64 -5.67 9.54
CA ARG A 112 -3.23 -4.34 9.07
C ARG A 112 -2.22 -4.40 7.94
N VAL A 113 -2.51 -5.28 6.99
CA VAL A 113 -1.65 -5.57 5.84
C VAL A 113 -2.44 -5.34 4.55
N ILE A 114 -1.83 -4.60 3.62
CA ILE A 114 -2.31 -4.50 2.25
C ILE A 114 -1.42 -5.38 1.38
N THR A 115 -2.05 -6.26 0.60
CA THR A 115 -1.38 -7.06 -0.44
C THR A 115 -1.92 -6.64 -1.79
N MET A 116 -1.03 -6.24 -2.70
CA MET A 116 -1.38 -5.88 -4.08
C MET A 116 -0.78 -6.89 -5.05
N LEU A 117 -1.52 -7.24 -6.10
CA LEU A 117 -1.20 -8.34 -6.98
C LEU A 117 -1.43 -7.96 -8.45
N GLY A 118 -0.52 -8.42 -9.31
CA GLY A 118 -0.58 -8.30 -10.77
C GLY A 118 -0.22 -6.90 -11.27
N ASN A 119 0.82 -6.83 -12.08
CA ASN A 119 1.35 -5.59 -12.67
C ASN A 119 1.57 -4.49 -11.62
N VAL A 120 2.25 -4.87 -10.54
CA VAL A 120 2.49 -3.95 -9.43
C VAL A 120 3.52 -2.90 -9.81
N THR A 121 3.17 -1.64 -9.58
CA THR A 121 4.09 -0.50 -9.66
C THR A 121 4.02 0.27 -8.34
N LEU A 122 5.16 0.45 -7.68
CA LEU A 122 5.30 1.26 -6.48
C LEU A 122 6.18 2.47 -6.81
N THR A 123 5.63 3.66 -6.62
CA THR A 123 6.36 4.94 -6.74
C THR A 123 6.47 5.57 -5.37
N GLN A 124 7.67 5.91 -4.97
CA GLN A 124 7.96 6.57 -3.69
C GLN A 124 9.08 7.60 -3.90
N ASP A 125 8.81 8.84 -3.49
CA ASP A 125 9.80 9.95 -3.56
C ASP A 125 10.47 10.06 -4.95
N GLY A 126 9.68 9.90 -6.03
CA GLY A 126 10.14 9.93 -7.42
C GLY A 126 10.79 8.64 -7.94
N ASN A 127 11.07 7.67 -7.08
CA ASN A 127 11.62 6.37 -7.46
C ASN A 127 10.48 5.38 -7.76
N THR A 128 10.69 4.53 -8.76
CA THR A 128 9.68 3.54 -9.18
C THR A 128 10.25 2.13 -9.16
N VAL A 129 9.49 1.21 -8.58
CA VAL A 129 9.80 -0.23 -8.53
C VAL A 129 8.61 -1.01 -9.08
N ASN A 130 8.88 -1.99 -9.95
CA ASN A 130 7.88 -2.86 -10.54
C ASN A 130 8.06 -4.30 -10.06
N GLY A 131 6.94 -5.02 -9.87
CA GLY A 131 6.95 -6.41 -9.44
C GLY A 131 5.61 -7.11 -9.68
N GLY A 132 5.48 -8.33 -9.21
CA GLY A 132 4.24 -9.12 -9.32
C GLY A 132 3.36 -9.00 -8.09
N ARG A 133 3.97 -8.80 -6.92
CA ARG A 133 3.29 -8.66 -5.63
C ARG A 133 3.94 -7.57 -4.79
N LEU A 134 3.13 -6.80 -4.10
CA LEU A 134 3.55 -5.86 -3.06
C LEU A 134 2.80 -6.15 -1.77
N THR A 135 3.50 -6.23 -0.66
CA THR A 135 2.92 -6.35 0.67
C THR A 135 3.33 -5.14 1.51
N ILE A 136 2.35 -4.42 2.05
CA ILE A 136 2.56 -3.25 2.92
C ILE A 136 2.02 -3.59 4.30
N ASN A 137 2.87 -3.54 5.31
CA ASN A 137 2.46 -3.57 6.70
C ASN A 137 2.22 -2.12 7.17
N LEU A 138 0.97 -1.82 7.55
CA LEU A 138 0.56 -0.44 7.87
C LEU A 138 1.08 0.03 9.23
N ASP A 139 1.30 -0.87 10.17
CA ASP A 139 1.81 -0.52 11.51
C ASP A 139 3.30 -0.16 11.47
N THR A 140 4.08 -0.93 10.71
CA THR A 140 5.53 -0.72 10.60
C THR A 140 5.92 0.18 9.44
N GLY A 141 5.02 0.40 8.47
CA GLY A 141 5.31 1.09 7.21
C GLY A 141 6.18 0.28 6.24
N ARG A 142 6.53 -0.98 6.59
CA ARG A 142 7.37 -1.83 5.74
C ARG A 142 6.63 -2.23 4.47
N ALA A 143 7.25 -1.98 3.32
CA ALA A 143 6.80 -2.46 2.02
C ALA A 143 7.78 -3.48 1.47
N VAL A 144 7.27 -4.61 0.99
CA VAL A 144 8.05 -5.66 0.34
C VAL A 144 7.44 -5.90 -1.04
N ILE A 145 8.26 -5.78 -2.07
CA ILE A 145 7.86 -6.09 -3.44
C ILE A 145 8.62 -7.33 -3.90
N ASP A 146 7.93 -8.27 -4.51
CA ASP A 146 8.53 -9.47 -5.07
C ASP A 146 8.06 -9.70 -6.52
N GLY A 147 8.84 -10.49 -7.27
CA GLY A 147 8.58 -10.79 -8.66
C GLY A 147 7.55 -11.88 -8.89
N SER A 148 6.96 -12.46 -7.83
CA SER A 148 6.00 -13.53 -7.99
C SER A 148 4.73 -13.04 -8.69
N SER A 149 4.54 -13.45 -9.95
CA SER A 149 3.27 -13.27 -10.64
C SER A 149 2.29 -14.32 -10.08
N VAL A 150 1.16 -13.85 -9.54
CA VAL A 150 0.01 -14.73 -9.37
C VAL A 150 -0.53 -14.94 -10.80
N ALA A 151 -0.26 -16.10 -11.38
CA ALA A 151 -0.96 -16.55 -12.57
C ALA A 151 -2.43 -16.69 -12.18
N GLY A 152 -3.21 -15.64 -12.38
CA GLY A 152 -4.66 -15.71 -12.35
C GLY A 152 -5.09 -16.57 -13.52
N GLY A 153 -5.47 -17.82 -13.24
CA GLY A 153 -6.03 -18.73 -14.24
C GLY A 153 -7.31 -18.15 -14.79
N ALA A 154 -7.24 -17.44 -15.90
CA ALA A 154 -8.34 -17.31 -16.83
C ALA A 154 -8.28 -18.54 -17.74
N SER A 155 -8.85 -19.64 -17.28
CA SER A 155 -9.19 -20.78 -18.13
C SER A 155 -10.41 -20.37 -18.96
N GLY A 156 -10.22 -20.16 -20.24
CA GLY A 156 -11.32 -19.84 -21.14
C GLY A 156 -10.84 -19.59 -22.57
N GLY A 157 -10.72 -20.64 -23.38
CA GLY A 157 -11.00 -20.62 -24.80
C GLY A 157 -9.88 -20.22 -25.77
N ASN A 158 -9.39 -21.20 -26.47
CA ASN A 158 -8.87 -21.18 -27.86
C ASN A 158 -7.86 -20.11 -28.30
N GLY A 159 -6.63 -20.57 -28.56
CA GLY A 159 -5.79 -20.04 -29.65
C GLY A 159 -5.25 -18.62 -29.41
N GLY A 160 -4.46 -18.42 -28.39
CA GLY A 160 -3.70 -17.20 -28.23
C GLY A 160 -2.30 -17.52 -27.72
N THR A 161 -1.29 -17.01 -28.40
CA THR A 161 0.11 -16.99 -28.01
C THR A 161 0.24 -16.73 -26.50
N VAL A 162 0.79 -17.73 -25.80
CA VAL A 162 1.16 -17.58 -24.38
C VAL A 162 2.19 -16.48 -24.29
N SER A 163 1.74 -15.27 -24.03
CA SER A 163 2.61 -14.18 -23.64
C SER A 163 3.22 -14.60 -22.31
N ARG A 164 4.47 -14.99 -22.34
CA ARG A 164 5.27 -15.36 -21.16
C ARG A 164 5.20 -14.20 -20.20
N ALA A 165 4.59 -14.41 -19.03
CA ALA A 165 4.61 -13.44 -17.94
C ALA A 165 6.05 -12.91 -17.77
N PRO A 166 6.25 -11.60 -17.54
CA PRO A 166 7.58 -11.08 -17.34
C PRO A 166 8.27 -11.90 -16.26
N SER A 167 9.48 -12.34 -16.57
CA SER A 167 10.34 -13.13 -15.68
C SER A 167 10.19 -12.57 -14.27
N GLY A 168 9.85 -13.39 -13.27
CA GLY A 168 9.53 -13.01 -11.89
C GLY A 168 10.58 -12.14 -11.16
N ARG A 169 11.11 -11.15 -11.85
CA ARG A 169 12.11 -10.19 -11.40
C ARG A 169 11.44 -8.90 -10.99
N VAL A 170 11.88 -8.34 -9.88
CA VAL A 170 11.58 -6.97 -9.49
C VAL A 170 12.52 -6.04 -10.26
N THR A 171 11.97 -4.99 -10.87
CA THR A 171 12.74 -3.96 -11.58
C THR A 171 12.43 -2.59 -10.99
N GLY A 172 13.36 -1.66 -11.07
CA GLY A 172 13.16 -0.32 -10.54
C GLY A 172 14.13 0.69 -11.12
N THR A 173 13.75 1.95 -11.04
CA THR A 173 14.56 3.11 -11.41
C THR A 173 14.65 4.04 -10.21
N PHE A 174 15.87 4.46 -9.89
CA PHE A 174 16.16 5.40 -8.80
C PHE A 174 16.86 6.63 -9.39
N SER A 175 16.44 7.82 -8.95
CA SER A 175 17.16 9.05 -9.23
C SER A 175 18.39 9.15 -8.31
N VAL A 176 19.52 9.53 -8.89
CA VAL A 176 20.75 9.82 -8.14
C VAL A 176 20.81 11.32 -7.92
N PRO A 177 20.97 11.82 -6.68
CA PRO A 177 21.13 13.25 -6.44
C PRO A 177 22.43 13.77 -7.11
N ASP A 178 22.33 14.92 -7.76
CA ASP A 178 23.51 15.62 -8.26
C ASP A 178 24.40 16.03 -7.07
N ARG A 179 25.68 15.70 -7.16
CA ARG A 179 26.69 16.19 -6.19
C ARG A 179 27.07 17.60 -6.60
N ASN A 180 26.60 18.59 -5.85
CA ASN A 180 27.19 19.94 -5.87
C ASN A 180 28.50 19.96 -5.10
#